data_3e30708eae10096fffb62f6d22a3dcbf
#
_entry.id   3e30708eae10096fffb62f6d22a3dcbf
#
_cell.length_a   1.000
_cell.length_b   1.000
_cell.length_c   1.000
_cell.angle_alpha   90.00
_cell.angle_beta   90.00
_cell.angle_gamma   90.00
#
_symmetry.space_group_name_H-M   'P 1'
#
loop_
_entity.id
_entity.type
_entity.pdbx_description
1 polymer ?
#
loop_
_entity_poly.entity_id
_entity_poly.type
_entity_poly.pdbx_seq_one_letter_code
_entity_poly.pdbx_strand_id
1 'polypeptide(L)'
;MHDRIKQARLAKKMTQAELAEKVGVTPQSVQQWENVTEPKKNRVVKIAEILGVEANWLLFGSDTRDGIPVKDFKPREVAEWDSSTPLDDDEVEVPYYKSIELAAGNGCNGGSDNNGYKLRFSRSTLRRYGISPKDVASFPVHGESMSPVIPNGTTVFVNCGDKTIVDGGIYFIEQDGLLRIKQLLRQPGKLIIRSYNSIDFPDEEADPTTVKIVGRVFNWSVMAY
;
A
#
# COMPACT_ATOMS: atom_id res chain seq x y z
N MET A 1 -21.69 -16.16 -4.16
CA MET A 1 -22.79 -16.21 -3.16
C MET A 1 -23.48 -17.57 -3.17
N HIS A 2 -23.83 -18.14 -4.30
CA HIS A 2 -24.59 -19.42 -4.47
C HIS A 2 -24.05 -20.57 -3.61
N ASP A 3 -22.78 -20.91 -3.79
CA ASP A 3 -22.15 -22.01 -3.02
C ASP A 3 -22.13 -21.75 -1.52
N ARG A 4 -21.99 -20.50 -1.08
CA ARG A 4 -21.95 -20.14 0.34
C ARG A 4 -23.30 -20.32 1.02
N ILE A 5 -24.41 -19.96 0.35
CA ILE A 5 -25.77 -20.23 0.85
C ILE A 5 -25.97 -21.73 1.02
N LYS A 6 -25.61 -22.51 -0.01
CA LYS A 6 -25.69 -23.96 0.01
C LYS A 6 -24.83 -24.59 1.12
N GLN A 7 -23.59 -24.15 1.25
CA GLN A 7 -22.64 -24.61 2.28
C GLN A 7 -23.18 -24.33 3.69
N ALA A 8 -23.64 -23.11 3.96
CA ALA A 8 -24.16 -22.72 5.27
C ALA A 8 -25.45 -23.49 5.62
N ARG A 9 -26.32 -23.72 4.65
CA ARG A 9 -27.53 -24.52 4.86
C ARG A 9 -27.21 -25.97 5.20
N LEU A 10 -26.28 -26.59 4.44
CA LEU A 10 -25.85 -27.96 4.70
C LEU A 10 -25.15 -28.10 6.06
N ALA A 11 -24.35 -27.13 6.46
CA ALA A 11 -23.71 -27.10 7.77
C ALA A 11 -24.75 -27.09 8.91
N LYS A 12 -25.89 -26.44 8.69
CA LYS A 12 -27.04 -26.46 9.61
C LYS A 12 -27.95 -27.70 9.46
N LYS A 13 -27.62 -28.63 8.56
CA LYS A 13 -28.40 -29.83 8.25
C LYS A 13 -29.85 -29.51 7.83
N MET A 14 -30.07 -28.36 7.20
CA MET A 14 -31.38 -27.92 6.73
C MET A 14 -31.63 -28.34 5.27
N THR A 15 -32.85 -28.68 4.95
CA THR A 15 -33.31 -28.84 3.56
C THR A 15 -33.58 -27.48 2.90
N GLN A 16 -33.67 -27.44 1.57
CA GLN A 16 -34.06 -26.22 0.86
C GLN A 16 -35.49 -25.77 1.23
N ALA A 17 -36.41 -26.73 1.49
CA ALA A 17 -37.77 -26.44 1.92
C ALA A 17 -37.81 -25.79 3.31
N GLU A 18 -37.07 -26.28 4.27
CA GLU A 18 -36.98 -25.71 5.63
C GLU A 18 -36.39 -24.31 5.62
N LEU A 19 -35.36 -24.08 4.81
CA LEU A 19 -34.79 -22.72 4.65
C LEU A 19 -35.84 -21.80 3.99
N ALA A 20 -36.54 -22.28 2.96
CA ALA A 20 -37.53 -21.50 2.26
C ALA A 20 -38.71 -21.09 3.18
N GLU A 21 -39.20 -22.01 4.02
CA GLU A 21 -40.25 -21.76 5.03
C GLU A 21 -39.80 -20.65 6.01
N LYS A 22 -38.60 -20.78 6.58
CA LYS A 22 -38.08 -19.80 7.53
C LYS A 22 -37.84 -18.41 6.93
N VAL A 23 -37.39 -18.35 5.68
CA VAL A 23 -37.21 -17.07 4.96
C VAL A 23 -38.55 -16.48 4.51
N GLY A 24 -39.58 -17.31 4.32
CA GLY A 24 -40.89 -16.93 3.78
C GLY A 24 -40.89 -16.86 2.25
N VAL A 25 -40.34 -17.87 1.59
CA VAL A 25 -40.27 -18.00 0.12
C VAL A 25 -40.56 -19.42 -0.32
N THR A 26 -40.62 -19.64 -1.63
CA THR A 26 -40.78 -20.99 -2.19
C THR A 26 -39.46 -21.77 -2.18
N PRO A 27 -39.48 -23.11 -2.08
CA PRO A 27 -38.26 -23.94 -2.21
C PRO A 27 -37.52 -23.71 -3.53
N GLN A 28 -38.25 -23.43 -4.62
CA GLN A 28 -37.67 -23.07 -5.92
C GLN A 28 -36.80 -21.78 -5.86
N SER A 29 -37.25 -20.81 -5.05
CA SER A 29 -36.46 -19.59 -4.85
C SER A 29 -35.12 -19.91 -4.18
N VAL A 30 -35.08 -20.77 -3.18
CA VAL A 30 -33.84 -21.20 -2.52
C VAL A 30 -32.95 -22.00 -3.49
N GLN A 31 -33.56 -22.89 -4.27
CA GLN A 31 -32.84 -23.63 -5.32
C GLN A 31 -32.18 -22.69 -6.34
N GLN A 32 -32.90 -21.65 -6.77
CA GLN A 32 -32.38 -20.63 -7.68
C GLN A 32 -31.19 -19.85 -7.04
N TRP A 33 -31.32 -19.49 -5.77
CA TRP A 33 -30.27 -18.78 -5.04
C TRP A 33 -28.98 -19.62 -4.84
N GLU A 34 -29.12 -20.93 -4.80
CA GLU A 34 -28.00 -21.85 -4.69
C GLU A 34 -27.33 -22.17 -6.04
N ASN A 35 -27.93 -21.77 -7.18
CA ASN A 35 -27.42 -22.15 -8.50
C ASN A 35 -27.26 -20.98 -9.50
N VAL A 36 -28.21 -20.04 -9.56
CA VAL A 36 -28.34 -19.12 -10.71
C VAL A 36 -28.53 -17.67 -10.31
N THR A 37 -29.41 -17.37 -9.34
CA THR A 37 -29.83 -16.00 -9.02
C THR A 37 -29.41 -15.60 -7.63
N GLU A 38 -29.26 -14.29 -7.42
CA GLU A 38 -28.94 -13.76 -6.09
C GLU A 38 -30.20 -13.29 -5.38
N PRO A 39 -30.35 -13.55 -4.06
CA PRO A 39 -31.43 -12.99 -3.27
C PRO A 39 -31.30 -11.48 -3.15
N LYS A 40 -32.43 -10.76 -3.06
CA LYS A 40 -32.43 -9.31 -2.80
C LYS A 40 -31.74 -9.00 -1.47
N LYS A 41 -31.09 -7.84 -1.37
CA LYS A 41 -30.28 -7.44 -0.19
C LYS A 41 -30.98 -7.61 1.15
N ASN A 42 -32.26 -7.24 1.25
CA ASN A 42 -33.05 -7.42 2.46
C ASN A 42 -33.27 -8.90 2.86
N ARG A 43 -33.27 -9.82 1.89
CA ARG A 43 -33.36 -11.26 2.14
C ARG A 43 -32.04 -11.87 2.53
N VAL A 44 -30.89 -11.32 2.05
CA VAL A 44 -29.56 -11.79 2.43
C VAL A 44 -29.36 -11.71 3.94
N VAL A 45 -29.74 -10.60 4.55
CA VAL A 45 -29.63 -10.41 6.01
C VAL A 45 -30.46 -11.49 6.75
N LYS A 46 -31.70 -11.71 6.34
CA LYS A 46 -32.57 -12.74 6.94
C LYS A 46 -32.04 -14.16 6.76
N ILE A 47 -31.48 -14.46 5.57
CA ILE A 47 -30.83 -15.76 5.30
C ILE A 47 -29.61 -15.93 6.22
N ALA A 48 -28.79 -14.91 6.38
CA ALA A 48 -27.61 -14.93 7.23
C ALA A 48 -27.96 -15.20 8.69
N GLU A 49 -28.98 -14.53 9.23
CA GLU A 49 -29.50 -14.75 10.59
C GLU A 49 -29.98 -16.20 10.80
N ILE A 50 -30.80 -16.72 9.87
CA ILE A 50 -31.32 -18.09 9.94
C ILE A 50 -30.20 -19.12 9.88
N LEU A 51 -29.23 -18.90 9.01
CA LEU A 51 -28.09 -19.78 8.83
C LEU A 51 -27.00 -19.58 9.91
N GLY A 52 -27.07 -18.50 10.70
CA GLY A 52 -26.09 -18.17 11.75
C GLY A 52 -24.73 -17.82 11.19
N VAL A 53 -24.69 -17.13 10.08
CA VAL A 53 -23.48 -16.63 9.41
C VAL A 53 -23.58 -15.13 9.20
N GLU A 54 -22.43 -14.46 9.00
CA GLU A 54 -22.41 -13.04 8.70
C GLU A 54 -22.94 -12.75 7.28
N ALA A 55 -23.77 -11.71 7.13
CA ALA A 55 -24.33 -11.31 5.83
C ALA A 55 -23.21 -10.95 4.82
N ASN A 56 -22.13 -10.33 5.30
CA ASN A 56 -20.97 -10.01 4.48
C ASN A 56 -20.24 -11.25 4.00
N TRP A 57 -20.15 -12.30 4.82
CA TRP A 57 -19.61 -13.58 4.38
C TRP A 57 -20.46 -14.21 3.26
N LEU A 58 -21.77 -14.15 3.35
CA LEU A 58 -22.64 -14.63 2.28
C LEU A 58 -22.41 -13.83 0.98
N LEU A 59 -22.27 -12.51 1.07
CA LEU A 59 -22.11 -11.62 -0.08
C LEU A 59 -20.72 -11.75 -0.73
N PHE A 60 -19.67 -11.65 0.07
CA PHE A 60 -18.30 -11.43 -0.42
C PHE A 60 -17.34 -12.59 -0.15
N GLY A 61 -17.72 -13.53 0.71
CA GLY A 61 -16.88 -14.69 1.05
C GLY A 61 -15.75 -14.40 2.03
N SER A 62 -15.69 -13.18 2.52
CA SER A 62 -14.76 -12.79 3.57
C SER A 62 -15.50 -12.72 4.90
N ASP A 63 -14.95 -13.34 5.96
CA ASP A 63 -15.27 -12.95 7.33
C ASP A 63 -14.71 -11.53 7.48
N THR A 64 -15.53 -10.53 7.14
CA THR A 64 -15.20 -9.13 7.37
C THR A 64 -15.44 -8.75 8.83
N ARG A 65 -14.84 -9.47 9.72
CA ARG A 65 -14.27 -8.84 10.91
C ARG A 65 -12.90 -8.37 10.47
N ASP A 66 -12.64 -7.08 10.61
CA ASP A 66 -11.29 -6.53 10.48
C ASP A 66 -10.38 -7.36 11.40
N GLY A 67 -9.67 -8.33 10.82
CA GLY A 67 -8.72 -9.15 11.54
C GLY A 67 -8.78 -10.65 11.18
N ILE A 68 -7.64 -11.26 11.24
CA ILE A 68 -7.46 -12.72 11.27
C ILE A 68 -8.16 -13.26 12.50
N PRO A 69 -9.00 -14.33 12.42
CA PRO A 69 -9.63 -14.92 13.61
C PRO A 69 -8.58 -15.17 14.68
N VAL A 70 -8.80 -14.62 15.88
CA VAL A 70 -7.80 -14.66 16.96
C VAL A 70 -7.33 -16.09 17.28
N LYS A 71 -8.21 -17.09 17.11
CA LYS A 71 -7.89 -18.51 17.31
C LYS A 71 -6.87 -19.07 16.30
N ASP A 72 -6.77 -18.46 15.11
CA ASP A 72 -5.84 -18.87 14.06
C ASP A 72 -4.60 -17.96 14.00
N PHE A 73 -4.59 -16.89 14.81
CA PHE A 73 -3.47 -15.99 14.94
C PHE A 73 -2.40 -16.64 15.83
N LYS A 74 -1.33 -17.10 15.21
CA LYS A 74 -0.09 -17.49 15.90
C LYS A 74 0.85 -16.29 15.81
N PRO A 75 1.06 -15.54 16.90
CA PRO A 75 2.07 -14.49 16.90
C PRO A 75 3.41 -15.14 16.57
N ARG A 76 4.09 -14.58 15.56
CA ARG A 76 5.49 -14.93 15.33
C ARG A 76 6.34 -14.14 16.33
N GLU A 77 7.38 -14.75 16.82
CA GLU A 77 8.38 -14.03 17.59
C GLU A 77 8.97 -12.91 16.70
N VAL A 78 9.13 -11.73 17.31
CA VAL A 78 9.81 -10.62 16.65
C VAL A 78 11.28 -10.95 16.66
N ALA A 79 11.89 -11.09 15.50
CA ALA A 79 13.32 -11.24 15.36
C ALA A 79 13.97 -9.83 15.49
N GLU A 80 14.73 -9.63 16.53
CA GLU A 80 15.58 -8.45 16.66
C GLU A 80 16.81 -8.61 15.78
N TRP A 81 17.25 -7.53 15.16
CA TRP A 81 18.47 -7.51 14.37
C TRP A 81 19.31 -6.28 14.70
N ASP A 82 20.63 -6.43 14.57
CA ASP A 82 21.64 -5.39 14.72
C ASP A 82 22.64 -5.45 13.56
N SER A 83 23.69 -4.64 13.62
CA SER A 83 24.73 -4.59 12.58
C SER A 83 25.55 -5.89 12.45
N SER A 84 25.47 -6.80 13.41
CA SER A 84 26.16 -8.10 13.40
C SER A 84 25.29 -9.24 12.91
N THR A 85 23.97 -9.04 12.84
CA THR A 85 23.01 -10.04 12.38
C THR A 85 23.14 -10.24 10.87
N PRO A 86 23.44 -11.48 10.38
CA PRO A 86 23.52 -11.75 8.95
C PRO A 86 22.23 -11.38 8.22
N LEU A 87 22.35 -11.01 6.94
CA LEU A 87 21.20 -10.81 6.06
C LEU A 87 20.61 -12.16 5.68
N ASP A 88 19.29 -12.24 5.67
CA ASP A 88 18.57 -13.35 5.04
C ASP A 88 18.69 -13.27 3.50
N ASP A 89 18.43 -14.40 2.83
CA ASP A 89 18.51 -14.47 1.36
C ASP A 89 17.63 -13.44 0.63
N ASP A 90 16.50 -13.07 1.22
CA ASP A 90 15.57 -12.05 0.69
C ASP A 90 15.81 -10.65 1.24
N GLU A 91 16.87 -10.41 1.99
CA GLU A 91 17.16 -9.09 2.54
C GLU A 91 18.26 -8.38 1.77
N VAL A 92 18.16 -7.06 1.70
CA VAL A 92 19.18 -6.15 1.24
C VAL A 92 19.29 -4.97 2.21
N GLU A 93 20.48 -4.44 2.37
CA GLU A 93 20.70 -3.20 3.10
C GLU A 93 20.60 -2.01 2.16
N VAL A 94 19.78 -1.05 2.54
CA VAL A 94 19.59 0.22 1.84
C VAL A 94 20.24 1.33 2.67
N PRO A 95 21.10 2.18 2.08
CA PRO A 95 21.69 3.30 2.79
C PRO A 95 20.59 4.24 3.34
N TYR A 96 20.73 4.63 4.61
CA TYR A 96 19.90 5.63 5.24
C TYR A 96 20.69 6.88 5.51
N TYR A 97 20.39 7.94 4.77
CA TYR A 97 21.03 9.24 4.92
C TYR A 97 20.31 10.06 6.00
N LYS A 98 21.04 10.80 6.80
CA LYS A 98 20.45 11.64 7.86
C LYS A 98 19.71 12.86 7.32
N SER A 99 20.04 13.29 6.12
CA SER A 99 19.37 14.41 5.47
C SER A 99 19.24 14.20 3.97
N ILE A 100 18.34 14.98 3.37
CA ILE A 100 18.08 14.96 1.93
C ILE A 100 19.31 15.46 1.13
N GLU A 101 20.08 16.37 1.69
CA GLU A 101 21.28 16.94 1.06
C GLU A 101 22.39 15.88 0.93
N LEU A 102 22.55 15.03 1.96
CA LEU A 102 23.50 13.93 1.92
C LEU A 102 23.12 12.88 0.86
N ALA A 103 21.82 12.61 0.72
CA ALA A 103 21.34 11.70 -0.31
C ALA A 103 21.57 12.24 -1.73
N ALA A 104 21.45 13.54 -1.94
CA ALA A 104 21.61 14.19 -3.24
C ALA A 104 23.09 14.37 -3.65
N GLY A 105 23.94 14.77 -2.71
CA GLY A 105 25.34 15.11 -2.97
C GLY A 105 26.15 13.96 -3.55
N ASN A 106 25.76 12.74 -3.24
CA ASN A 106 26.43 11.52 -3.69
C ASN A 106 25.68 10.79 -4.82
N GLY A 107 24.66 11.41 -5.40
CA GLY A 107 23.91 10.86 -6.53
C GLY A 107 23.29 9.49 -6.28
N CYS A 108 22.89 9.19 -5.04
CA CYS A 108 22.40 7.89 -4.57
C CYS A 108 23.44 6.72 -4.70
N ASN A 109 24.63 6.96 -5.18
CA ASN A 109 25.67 5.96 -5.46
C ASN A 109 26.78 5.92 -4.41
N GLY A 110 26.42 5.99 -3.10
CA GLY A 110 27.34 5.57 -2.06
C GLY A 110 28.55 6.46 -1.81
N GLY A 111 28.33 7.75 -1.69
CA GLY A 111 29.32 8.61 -1.06
C GLY A 111 29.43 8.30 0.44
N SER A 112 30.63 8.54 0.98
CA SER A 112 31.11 8.06 2.25
C SER A 112 30.46 8.59 3.54
N ASP A 113 29.21 9.12 3.49
CA ASP A 113 28.61 9.72 4.70
C ASP A 113 27.16 9.39 4.97
N ASN A 114 26.78 8.12 4.84
CA ASN A 114 25.54 7.61 5.43
C ASN A 114 25.69 7.29 6.94
N ASN A 115 26.82 7.67 7.56
CA ASN A 115 27.19 7.35 8.96
C ASN A 115 27.06 5.86 9.31
N GLY A 116 27.09 4.97 8.31
CA GLY A 116 26.92 3.54 8.49
C GLY A 116 25.50 3.08 8.76
N TYR A 117 24.52 3.99 8.83
CA TYR A 117 23.13 3.60 9.02
C TYR A 117 22.56 2.99 7.74
N LYS A 118 21.88 1.87 7.93
CA LYS A 118 21.24 1.12 6.85
C LYS A 118 19.89 0.63 7.33
N LEU A 119 18.97 0.50 6.40
CA LEU A 119 17.66 -0.11 6.62
C LEU A 119 17.59 -1.43 5.86
N ARG A 120 17.01 -2.46 6.46
CA ARG A 120 16.75 -3.72 5.78
C ARG A 120 15.49 -3.60 4.91
N PHE A 121 15.58 -4.12 3.72
CA PHE A 121 14.49 -4.12 2.75
C PHE A 121 14.41 -5.47 2.03
N SER A 122 13.19 -5.88 1.63
CA SER A 122 13.02 -7.15 0.92
C SER A 122 13.54 -7.08 -0.52
N ARG A 123 14.43 -7.98 -0.87
CA ARG A 123 14.99 -8.17 -2.23
C ARG A 123 13.90 -8.55 -3.22
N SER A 124 12.98 -9.43 -2.82
CA SER A 124 11.87 -9.86 -3.67
C SER A 124 10.91 -8.72 -3.97
N THR A 125 10.69 -7.81 -3.02
CA THR A 125 9.89 -6.59 -3.24
C THR A 125 10.56 -5.71 -4.28
N LEU A 126 11.84 -5.39 -4.14
CA LEU A 126 12.57 -4.58 -5.13
C LEU A 126 12.55 -5.22 -6.52
N ARG A 127 12.79 -6.53 -6.60
CA ARG A 127 12.76 -7.27 -7.87
C ARG A 127 11.41 -7.21 -8.54
N ARG A 128 10.30 -7.33 -7.79
CA ARG A 128 8.93 -7.25 -8.34
C ARG A 128 8.65 -5.91 -9.01
N TYR A 129 9.24 -4.84 -8.51
CA TYR A 129 9.12 -3.49 -9.08
C TYR A 129 10.24 -3.12 -10.05
N GLY A 130 11.14 -4.05 -10.38
CA GLY A 130 12.27 -3.81 -11.28
C GLY A 130 13.32 -2.84 -10.73
N ILE A 131 13.39 -2.71 -9.40
CA ILE A 131 14.30 -1.79 -8.73
C ILE A 131 15.60 -2.51 -8.38
N SER A 132 16.72 -1.96 -8.82
CA SER A 132 18.04 -2.44 -8.44
C SER A 132 18.41 -1.95 -7.02
N PRO A 133 18.80 -2.84 -6.09
CA PRO A 133 19.16 -2.43 -4.73
C PRO A 133 20.24 -1.34 -4.66
N LYS A 134 21.21 -1.35 -5.59
CA LYS A 134 22.28 -0.35 -5.65
C LYS A 134 21.79 1.06 -5.99
N ASP A 135 20.60 1.18 -6.56
CA ASP A 135 20.03 2.46 -6.97
C ASP A 135 19.00 2.97 -5.93
N VAL A 136 18.91 2.33 -4.76
CA VAL A 136 18.00 2.73 -3.70
C VAL A 136 18.70 3.56 -2.65
N ALA A 137 18.09 4.69 -2.29
CA ALA A 137 18.47 5.50 -1.14
C ALA A 137 17.26 5.75 -0.24
N SER A 138 17.49 5.97 1.05
CA SER A 138 16.46 6.36 2.00
C SER A 138 16.93 7.51 2.88
N PHE A 139 15.98 8.39 3.26
CA PHE A 139 16.22 9.54 4.12
C PHE A 139 14.91 10.06 4.72
N PRO A 140 14.98 10.81 5.84
CA PRO A 140 13.80 11.46 6.41
C PRO A 140 13.42 12.69 5.58
N VAL A 141 12.13 12.90 5.42
CA VAL A 141 11.58 14.12 4.79
C VAL A 141 11.15 15.09 5.88
N HIS A 142 11.49 16.36 5.70
CA HIS A 142 11.09 17.44 6.59
C HIS A 142 10.16 18.41 5.87
N GLY A 143 9.17 18.95 6.61
CA GLY A 143 8.19 19.91 6.10
C GLY A 143 6.84 19.30 5.78
N GLU A 144 5.85 20.17 5.52
CA GLU A 144 4.44 19.81 5.43
C GLU A 144 3.88 19.81 4.01
N SER A 145 4.73 20.08 3.01
CA SER A 145 4.26 20.23 1.62
C SER A 145 3.65 18.96 1.02
N MET A 146 4.03 17.79 1.53
CA MET A 146 3.54 16.50 1.06
C MET A 146 2.52 15.85 2.02
N SER A 147 2.15 16.54 3.10
CA SER A 147 1.07 16.14 4.00
C SER A 147 -0.29 16.16 3.28
N PRO A 148 -1.23 15.26 3.64
CA PRO A 148 -1.13 14.18 4.63
C PRO A 148 -0.50 12.89 4.08
N VAL A 149 -0.12 12.81 2.82
CA VAL A 149 0.34 11.57 2.16
C VAL A 149 1.73 11.17 2.64
N ILE A 150 2.63 12.14 2.74
CA ILE A 150 3.98 11.97 3.31
C ILE A 150 4.14 13.03 4.41
N PRO A 151 3.77 12.70 5.66
CA PRO A 151 3.91 13.62 6.79
C PRO A 151 5.35 13.96 7.11
N ASN A 152 5.56 15.05 7.86
CA ASN A 152 6.86 15.43 8.37
C ASN A 152 7.52 14.28 9.18
N GLY A 153 8.83 14.08 9.01
CA GLY A 153 9.59 13.02 9.66
C GLY A 153 9.45 11.62 9.02
N THR A 154 8.65 11.50 7.96
CA THR A 154 8.51 10.24 7.21
C THR A 154 9.82 9.82 6.57
N THR A 155 10.19 8.56 6.67
CA THR A 155 11.29 7.97 5.89
C THR A 155 10.79 7.61 4.50
N VAL A 156 11.42 8.16 3.47
CA VAL A 156 11.16 7.84 2.07
C VAL A 156 12.24 6.97 1.48
N PHE A 157 11.85 6.13 0.50
CA PHE A 157 12.74 5.30 -0.30
C PHE A 157 12.65 5.74 -1.76
N VAL A 158 13.80 6.03 -2.34
CA VAL A 158 13.93 6.59 -3.68
C VAL A 158 14.71 5.64 -4.58
N ASN A 159 14.17 5.36 -5.76
CA ASN A 159 14.88 4.69 -6.83
C ASN A 159 15.58 5.74 -7.70
N CYS A 160 16.86 5.91 -7.51
CA CYS A 160 17.69 6.87 -8.24
C CYS A 160 18.02 6.44 -9.67
N GLY A 161 17.77 5.18 -10.00
CA GLY A 161 17.87 4.64 -11.36
C GLY A 161 16.67 5.02 -12.23
N ASP A 162 15.50 5.37 -11.62
CA ASP A 162 14.31 5.78 -12.37
C ASP A 162 14.13 7.31 -12.36
N LYS A 163 14.47 7.91 -13.50
CA LYS A 163 14.34 9.35 -13.75
C LYS A 163 13.23 9.68 -14.74
N THR A 164 12.49 8.67 -15.17
CA THR A 164 11.40 8.84 -16.13
C THR A 164 10.16 9.41 -15.43
N ILE A 165 9.68 10.56 -15.91
CA ILE A 165 8.49 11.17 -15.33
C ILE A 165 7.24 10.41 -15.80
N VAL A 166 6.50 9.89 -14.85
CA VAL A 166 5.13 9.40 -15.00
C VAL A 166 4.21 10.40 -14.30
N ASP A 167 3.21 10.91 -15.02
CA ASP A 167 2.36 11.96 -14.49
C ASP A 167 1.64 11.52 -13.21
N GLY A 168 1.72 12.36 -12.18
CA GLY A 168 1.22 12.06 -10.85
C GLY A 168 2.16 11.24 -9.97
N GLY A 169 3.33 10.83 -10.47
CA GLY A 169 4.37 10.19 -9.68
C GLY A 169 5.02 11.15 -8.69
N ILE A 170 5.58 10.61 -7.61
CA ILE A 170 6.31 11.36 -6.59
C ILE A 170 7.81 11.23 -6.88
N TYR A 171 8.51 12.35 -6.87
CA TYR A 171 9.92 12.42 -7.24
C TYR A 171 10.74 13.20 -6.22
N PHE A 172 11.97 12.76 -6.07
CA PHE A 172 13.04 13.55 -5.48
C PHE A 172 13.67 14.40 -6.59
N ILE A 173 13.59 15.70 -6.45
CA ILE A 173 14.00 16.68 -7.46
C ILE A 173 15.02 17.68 -6.87
N GLU A 174 15.83 18.23 -7.74
CA GLU A 174 16.67 19.40 -7.49
C GLU A 174 16.27 20.50 -8.47
N GLN A 175 16.00 21.69 -7.95
CA GLN A 175 15.72 22.87 -8.73
C GLN A 175 16.34 24.10 -8.04
N ASP A 176 17.16 24.85 -8.75
CA ASP A 176 17.83 26.05 -8.26
C ASP A 176 18.60 25.82 -6.91
N GLY A 177 19.20 24.63 -6.78
CA GLY A 177 19.91 24.21 -5.58
C GLY A 177 19.00 23.75 -4.43
N LEU A 178 17.68 23.77 -4.60
CA LEU A 178 16.73 23.27 -3.62
C LEU A 178 16.38 21.80 -3.89
N LEU A 179 16.49 20.99 -2.86
CA LEU A 179 16.13 19.59 -2.88
C LEU A 179 14.73 19.39 -2.29
N ARG A 180 13.84 18.77 -3.06
CA ARG A 180 12.43 18.66 -2.69
C ARG A 180 11.85 17.31 -3.07
N ILE A 181 10.84 16.86 -2.30
CA ILE A 181 9.96 15.76 -2.70
C ILE A 181 8.67 16.41 -3.21
N LYS A 182 8.29 16.09 -4.45
CA LYS A 182 7.11 16.65 -5.12
C LYS A 182 6.46 15.65 -6.05
N GLN A 183 5.17 15.85 -6.33
CA GLN A 183 4.47 15.19 -7.40
C GLN A 183 4.70 15.95 -8.70
N LEU A 184 4.97 15.23 -9.78
CA LEU A 184 5.23 15.86 -11.08
C LEU A 184 4.16 15.50 -12.12
N LEU A 185 3.76 16.50 -12.90
CA LEU A 185 2.84 16.33 -14.04
C LEU A 185 3.39 17.09 -15.25
N ARG A 186 3.48 16.40 -16.37
CA ARG A 186 3.93 17.01 -17.64
C ARG A 186 2.76 17.72 -18.32
N GLN A 187 3.04 18.91 -18.84
CA GLN A 187 2.14 19.64 -19.72
C GLN A 187 2.94 20.11 -20.95
N PRO A 188 2.29 20.43 -22.07
CA PRO A 188 3.00 20.94 -23.24
C PRO A 188 3.86 22.17 -22.90
N GLY A 189 5.18 22.03 -23.07
CA GLY A 189 6.15 23.10 -22.83
C GLY A 189 6.47 23.41 -21.35
N LYS A 190 5.86 22.70 -20.38
CA LYS A 190 6.10 22.96 -18.95
C LYS A 190 5.95 21.72 -18.09
N LEU A 191 6.51 21.78 -16.90
CA LEU A 191 6.37 20.79 -15.84
C LEU A 191 5.60 21.43 -14.67
N ILE A 192 4.57 20.76 -14.19
CA ILE A 192 3.85 21.17 -12.98
C ILE A 192 4.47 20.42 -11.79
N ILE A 193 4.92 21.20 -10.83
CA ILE A 193 5.47 20.72 -9.55
C ILE A 193 4.38 20.89 -8.51
N ARG A 194 3.84 19.78 -8.02
CA ARG A 194 2.67 19.75 -7.15
C ARG A 194 3.01 19.26 -5.76
N SER A 195 2.40 19.89 -4.76
CA SER A 195 2.37 19.44 -3.37
C SER A 195 1.04 18.78 -3.06
N TYR A 196 1.01 17.75 -2.19
CA TYR A 196 -0.26 17.20 -1.69
C TYR A 196 -0.98 18.21 -0.79
N ASN A 197 -0.25 18.97 0.01
CA ASN A 197 -0.79 20.14 0.73
C ASN A 197 -0.87 21.35 -0.22
N SER A 198 -1.83 21.32 -1.12
CA SER A 198 -2.00 22.35 -2.14
C SER A 198 -2.56 23.68 -1.60
N ILE A 199 -3.08 23.67 -0.36
CA ILE A 199 -3.61 24.88 0.28
C ILE A 199 -2.46 25.84 0.65
N ASP A 200 -1.45 25.30 1.33
CA ASP A 200 -0.29 26.10 1.79
C ASP A 200 0.82 26.16 0.74
N PHE A 201 0.84 25.17 -0.16
CA PHE A 201 1.88 25.01 -1.20
C PHE A 201 1.22 24.80 -2.56
N PRO A 202 0.80 25.87 -3.25
CA PRO A 202 0.14 25.78 -4.55
C PRO A 202 1.04 25.17 -5.62
N ASP A 203 0.44 24.71 -6.72
CA ASP A 203 1.17 24.20 -7.87
C ASP A 203 2.13 25.24 -8.43
N GLU A 204 3.34 24.81 -8.77
CA GLU A 204 4.37 25.62 -9.42
C GLU A 204 4.55 25.18 -10.87
N GLU A 205 4.70 26.14 -11.78
CA GLU A 205 5.09 25.86 -13.17
C GLU A 205 6.60 26.04 -13.34
N ALA A 206 7.25 25.11 -13.99
CA ALA A 206 8.68 25.15 -14.25
C ALA A 206 9.00 24.74 -15.69
N ASP A 207 10.10 25.26 -16.23
CA ASP A 207 10.69 24.72 -17.43
C ASP A 207 11.25 23.31 -17.11
N PRO A 208 10.91 22.26 -17.89
CA PRO A 208 11.43 20.92 -17.63
C PRO A 208 12.96 20.84 -17.60
N THR A 209 13.66 21.74 -18.26
CA THR A 209 15.13 21.78 -18.30
C THR A 209 15.77 22.30 -17.02
N THR A 210 15.01 23.03 -16.19
CA THR A 210 15.50 23.58 -14.92
C THR A 210 15.29 22.64 -13.75
N VAL A 211 14.56 21.52 -13.93
CA VAL A 211 14.26 20.57 -12.89
C VAL A 211 15.05 19.29 -13.10
N LYS A 212 15.98 19.02 -12.22
CA LYS A 212 16.76 17.77 -12.25
C LYS A 212 16.06 16.70 -11.43
N ILE A 213 15.69 15.59 -12.07
CA ILE A 213 15.14 14.42 -11.40
C ILE A 213 16.28 13.64 -10.76
N VAL A 214 16.29 13.54 -9.44
CA VAL A 214 17.25 12.72 -8.70
C VAL A 214 16.82 11.26 -8.67
N GLY A 215 15.52 11.01 -8.43
CA GLY A 215 14.95 9.68 -8.48
C GLY A 215 13.45 9.67 -8.19
N ARG A 216 12.83 8.51 -8.39
CA ARG A 216 11.41 8.31 -8.11
C ARG A 216 11.20 7.73 -6.72
N VAL A 217 10.31 8.33 -5.93
CA VAL A 217 9.88 7.78 -4.65
C VAL A 217 8.97 6.57 -4.91
N PHE A 218 9.30 5.42 -4.35
CA PHE A 218 8.53 4.19 -4.54
C PHE A 218 7.95 3.62 -3.25
N ASN A 219 8.46 4.06 -2.09
CA ASN A 219 7.96 3.63 -0.79
C ASN A 219 8.19 4.74 0.26
N TRP A 220 7.35 4.78 1.28
CA TRP A 220 7.58 5.59 2.47
C TRP A 220 7.02 4.90 3.71
N SER A 221 7.64 5.16 4.86
CA SER A 221 7.27 4.58 6.14
C SER A 221 6.93 5.68 7.14
N VAL A 222 5.68 5.70 7.59
CA VAL A 222 5.16 6.65 8.58
C VAL A 222 5.14 5.97 9.94
N MET A 223 5.75 6.58 10.95
CA MET A 223 5.67 6.14 12.32
C MET A 223 4.53 6.91 13.00
N ALA A 224 3.47 6.19 13.39
CA ALA A 224 2.33 6.75 14.12
C ALA A 224 2.51 6.49 15.62
N TYR A 225 2.79 7.55 16.40
CA TYR A 225 2.88 7.50 17.87
C TYR A 225 2.42 8.83 18.48
#